data_402c490b6ebd06ec08e8617fe74c87ea
#
_entry.id   402c490b6ebd06ec08e8617fe74c87ea
#
_cell.length_a   1.000
_cell.length_b   1.000
_cell.length_c   1.000
_cell.angle_alpha   90.00
_cell.angle_beta   90.00
_cell.angle_gamma   90.00
#
_symmetry.space_group_name_H-M   'P 1'
#
loop_
_entity.id
_entity.type
_entity.pdbx_description
1 polymer ?
#
loop_
_entity_poly.entity_id
_entity_poly.type
_entity_poly.pdbx_seq_one_letter_code
_entity_poly.pdbx_strand_id
1 'polypeptide(L)'
;MKTKKISENIIEVDGERYVREDSKGWLDIPELKISVEIEVHDKNKSWDDLKLGERESELLTAEQCIWLANSKYAKQLKMDGSSTKDDFFIQQPFELNRKNGYVARFDVDSGGADLYCGCGSGDSGSSLGVRFVRKISKAKSDKKA
;
A
#
# COMPACT_ATOMS: atom_id res chain seq x y z
N MET A 1 -4.05 -11.70 17.76
CA MET A 1 -3.64 -12.37 16.51
C MET A 1 -2.26 -12.98 16.67
N LYS A 2 -2.10 -14.20 16.23
CA LYS A 2 -0.81 -14.88 16.32
C LYS A 2 -0.18 -14.97 14.94
N THR A 3 1.06 -14.53 14.83
CA THR A 3 1.83 -14.59 13.60
C THR A 3 3.09 -15.38 13.84
N LYS A 4 3.42 -16.28 12.93
CA LYS A 4 4.61 -17.13 13.06
C LYS A 4 5.26 -17.30 11.69
N LYS A 5 6.56 -17.11 11.64
CA LYS A 5 7.32 -17.38 10.42
C LYS A 5 7.61 -18.86 10.35
N ILE A 6 7.12 -19.51 9.30
CA ILE A 6 7.35 -20.95 9.09
C ILE A 6 8.62 -21.15 8.28
N SER A 7 8.80 -20.35 7.23
CA SER A 7 9.99 -20.39 6.39
C SER A 7 10.15 -19.04 5.73
N GLU A 8 11.14 -18.90 4.84
CA GLU A 8 11.36 -17.64 4.14
C GLU A 8 10.12 -17.17 3.38
N ASN A 9 9.36 -18.09 2.83
CA ASN A 9 8.21 -17.74 1.99
C ASN A 9 6.87 -18.12 2.58
N ILE A 10 6.83 -18.61 3.81
CA ILE A 10 5.57 -19.03 4.43
C ILE A 10 5.45 -18.43 5.81
N ILE A 11 4.32 -17.77 6.05
CA ILE A 11 3.96 -17.28 7.38
C ILE A 11 2.65 -17.92 7.81
N GLU A 12 2.45 -18.02 9.11
CA GLU A 12 1.21 -18.53 9.67
C GLU A 12 0.55 -17.39 10.45
N VAL A 13 -0.72 -17.16 10.15
CA VAL A 13 -1.52 -16.14 10.82
C VAL A 13 -2.78 -16.79 11.35
N ASP A 14 -2.93 -16.79 12.66
CA ASP A 14 -4.07 -17.40 13.34
C ASP A 14 -4.33 -18.84 12.90
N GLY A 15 -3.25 -19.59 12.71
CA GLY A 15 -3.32 -21.00 12.35
C GLY A 15 -3.40 -21.28 10.86
N GLU A 16 -3.55 -20.27 10.03
CA GLU A 16 -3.58 -20.46 8.58
C GLU A 16 -2.26 -20.04 7.95
N ARG A 17 -1.83 -20.78 6.95
CA ARG A 17 -0.56 -20.51 6.27
C ARG A 17 -0.77 -19.69 5.01
N TYR A 18 0.16 -18.76 4.79
CA TYR A 18 0.15 -17.88 3.62
C TYR A 18 1.52 -17.88 2.98
N VAL A 19 1.54 -17.81 1.65
CA VAL A 19 2.78 -17.78 0.87
C VAL A 19 3.14 -16.35 0.56
N ARG A 20 4.40 -15.98 0.86
CA ARG A 20 4.99 -14.72 0.43
C ARG A 20 5.81 -15.03 -0.81
N GLU A 21 5.70 -14.20 -1.83
CA GLU A 21 6.47 -14.44 -3.05
C GLU A 21 7.90 -13.94 -2.93
N ASP A 22 8.06 -12.72 -2.44
CA ASP A 22 9.37 -12.10 -2.30
C ASP A 22 9.23 -11.01 -1.25
N SER A 23 10.07 -11.06 -0.22
CA SER A 23 10.00 -10.10 0.87
C SER A 23 10.97 -8.93 0.72
N LYS A 24 11.90 -8.99 -0.23
CA LYS A 24 12.86 -7.92 -0.40
C LYS A 24 12.18 -6.66 -0.92
N GLY A 25 12.28 -5.58 -0.16
CA GLY A 25 11.62 -4.33 -0.53
C GLY A 25 10.14 -4.30 -0.20
N TRP A 26 9.61 -5.35 0.39
CA TRP A 26 8.21 -5.47 0.76
C TRP A 26 8.07 -5.73 2.24
N LEU A 27 7.06 -5.14 2.84
CA LEU A 27 6.73 -5.36 4.25
C LEU A 27 5.45 -6.15 4.35
N ASP A 28 5.51 -7.29 5.01
CA ASP A 28 4.33 -8.11 5.22
C ASP A 28 3.47 -7.50 6.33
N ILE A 29 2.18 -7.40 6.06
CA ILE A 29 1.19 -6.91 7.02
C ILE A 29 0.18 -8.06 7.23
N PRO A 30 0.51 -9.00 8.11
CA PRO A 30 -0.34 -10.18 8.29
C PRO A 30 -1.78 -9.84 8.69
N GLU A 31 -1.97 -8.79 9.47
CA GLU A 31 -3.29 -8.37 9.92
C GLU A 31 -4.22 -8.02 8.76
N LEU A 32 -3.65 -7.57 7.64
CA LEU A 32 -4.40 -7.23 6.45
C LEU A 32 -4.20 -8.26 5.33
N LYS A 33 -3.35 -9.25 5.57
CA LYS A 33 -3.01 -10.31 4.61
C LYS A 33 -2.47 -9.76 3.30
N ILE A 34 -1.66 -8.73 3.40
CA ILE A 34 -1.02 -8.09 2.25
C ILE A 34 0.46 -7.86 2.51
N SER A 35 1.20 -7.62 1.44
CA SER A 35 2.55 -7.07 1.51
C SER A 35 2.55 -5.72 0.81
N VAL A 36 3.26 -4.76 1.37
CA VAL A 36 3.29 -3.39 0.90
C VAL A 36 4.72 -3.01 0.57
N GLU A 37 4.92 -2.34 -0.55
CA GLU A 37 6.26 -1.82 -0.86
C GLU A 37 6.70 -0.83 0.21
N ILE A 38 7.93 -1.01 0.71
CA ILE A 38 8.46 -0.18 1.78
C ILE A 38 8.73 1.24 1.28
N GLU A 39 9.26 1.37 0.07
CA GLU A 39 9.60 2.67 -0.50
C GLU A 39 8.56 3.14 -1.50
N VAL A 40 8.30 4.45 -1.49
CA VAL A 40 7.51 5.08 -2.54
C VAL A 40 8.44 5.35 -3.71
N HIS A 41 8.04 5.02 -4.92
CA HIS A 41 8.88 5.15 -6.11
C HIS A 41 8.14 5.82 -7.25
N ASP A 42 8.81 5.99 -8.38
CA ASP A 42 8.25 6.64 -9.57
C ASP A 42 7.67 8.02 -9.27
N LYS A 43 8.38 8.78 -8.46
CA LYS A 43 7.96 10.13 -8.10
C LYS A 43 8.03 11.07 -9.28
N ASN A 44 7.28 12.15 -9.17
CA ASN A 44 7.23 13.18 -10.20
C ASN A 44 6.59 12.71 -11.51
N LYS A 45 5.67 11.76 -11.40
CA LYS A 45 4.87 11.26 -12.52
C LYS A 45 3.42 11.26 -12.10
N SER A 46 2.53 11.51 -13.05
CA SER A 46 1.11 11.57 -12.77
C SER A 46 0.47 10.18 -12.76
N TRP A 47 -0.74 10.12 -12.24
CA TRP A 47 -1.58 8.92 -12.31
C TRP A 47 -1.70 8.43 -13.75
N ASP A 48 -1.95 9.37 -14.67
CA ASP A 48 -2.11 9.04 -16.10
C ASP A 48 -0.81 8.53 -16.70
N ASP A 49 0.32 9.17 -16.40
CA ASP A 49 1.63 8.75 -16.89
C ASP A 49 1.96 7.32 -16.47
N LEU A 50 1.60 6.97 -15.26
CA LEU A 50 1.88 5.66 -14.70
C LEU A 50 0.81 4.63 -15.03
N LYS A 51 -0.25 5.04 -15.73
CA LYS A 51 -1.38 4.18 -16.11
C LYS A 51 -1.97 3.44 -14.92
N LEU A 52 -2.09 4.13 -13.81
CA LEU A 52 -2.54 3.51 -12.56
C LEU A 52 -4.01 3.10 -12.61
N GLY A 53 -4.80 3.68 -13.51
CA GLY A 53 -6.18 3.25 -13.71
C GLY A 53 -6.28 1.78 -14.11
N GLU A 54 -5.25 1.26 -14.79
CA GLU A 54 -5.21 -0.14 -15.21
C GLU A 54 -4.64 -1.04 -14.12
N ARG A 55 -4.09 -0.45 -13.06
CA ARG A 55 -3.44 -1.18 -11.97
C ARG A 55 -3.98 -0.78 -10.61
N GLU A 56 -5.18 -0.22 -10.61
CA GLU A 56 -5.73 0.33 -9.37
C GLU A 56 -5.83 -0.69 -8.25
N SER A 57 -6.11 -1.95 -8.58
CA SER A 57 -6.21 -3.02 -7.58
C SER A 57 -4.86 -3.33 -6.91
N GLU A 58 -3.76 -2.84 -7.46
CA GLU A 58 -2.43 -3.03 -6.88
C GLU A 58 -2.05 -1.88 -5.94
N LEU A 59 -2.95 -0.96 -5.68
CA LEU A 59 -2.73 0.17 -4.78
C LEU A 59 -3.45 -0.07 -3.46
N LEU A 60 -2.98 0.60 -2.40
CA LEU A 60 -3.65 0.56 -1.12
C LEU A 60 -5.01 1.26 -1.21
N THR A 61 -5.96 0.81 -0.42
CA THR A 61 -7.23 1.51 -0.24
C THR A 61 -7.06 2.60 0.81
N ALA A 62 -7.98 3.58 0.82
CA ALA A 62 -7.97 4.62 1.85
C ALA A 62 -8.08 4.02 3.24
N GLU A 63 -8.91 3.00 3.39
CA GLU A 63 -9.11 2.32 4.66
C GLU A 63 -7.83 1.65 5.15
N GLN A 64 -7.13 0.97 4.23
CA GLN A 64 -5.84 0.36 4.57
C GLN A 64 -4.82 1.41 4.97
N CYS A 65 -4.78 2.53 4.28
CA CYS A 65 -3.86 3.63 4.60
C CYS A 65 -4.09 4.17 6.00
N ILE A 66 -5.35 4.38 6.37
CA ILE A 66 -5.69 4.87 7.69
C ILE A 66 -5.27 3.86 8.75
N TRP A 67 -5.54 2.59 8.51
CA TRP A 67 -5.14 1.53 9.42
C TRP A 67 -3.62 1.49 9.60
N LEU A 68 -2.89 1.54 8.49
CA LEU A 68 -1.42 1.49 8.53
C LEU A 68 -0.82 2.70 9.23
N ALA A 69 -1.36 3.90 8.99
CA ALA A 69 -0.86 5.11 9.61
C ALA A 69 -1.02 5.10 11.13
N ASN A 70 -1.98 4.33 11.64
CA ASN A 70 -2.23 4.19 13.07
C ASN A 70 -1.64 2.91 13.65
N SER A 71 -0.86 2.18 12.88
CA SER A 71 -0.34 0.88 13.28
C SER A 71 1.13 0.94 13.67
N LYS A 72 1.63 -0.18 14.17
CA LYS A 72 3.05 -0.33 14.47
C LYS A 72 3.94 -0.28 13.22
N TYR A 73 3.33 -0.40 12.03
CA TYR A 73 4.06 -0.37 10.77
C TYR A 73 4.29 1.04 10.22
N ALA A 74 3.64 2.04 10.81
CA ALA A 74 3.66 3.41 10.28
C ALA A 74 5.07 3.97 10.13
N LYS A 75 5.92 3.73 11.12
CA LYS A 75 7.29 4.25 11.08
C LYS A 75 8.10 3.64 9.93
N GLN A 76 8.01 2.35 9.77
CA GLN A 76 8.76 1.65 8.72
C GLN A 76 8.29 2.03 7.33
N LEU A 77 7.01 2.33 7.18
CA LEU A 77 6.44 2.76 5.92
C LEU A 77 6.48 4.27 5.72
N LYS A 78 7.06 5.00 6.67
CA LYS A 78 7.14 6.46 6.64
C LYS A 78 5.75 7.11 6.57
N MET A 79 4.81 6.55 7.31
CA MET A 79 3.43 7.03 7.38
C MET A 79 3.10 7.63 8.75
N ASP A 80 4.11 7.94 9.54
CA ASP A 80 3.97 8.43 10.90
C ASP A 80 4.19 9.95 11.02
N GLY A 81 4.23 10.65 9.89
CA GLY A 81 4.47 12.08 9.87
C GLY A 81 5.94 12.46 9.83
N SER A 82 6.84 11.48 9.79
CA SER A 82 8.28 11.74 9.78
C SER A 82 8.82 12.11 8.41
N SER A 83 8.04 11.94 7.35
CA SER A 83 8.48 12.22 5.99
C SER A 83 7.61 13.30 5.33
N THR A 84 8.24 14.11 4.50
CA THR A 84 7.53 15.10 3.68
C THR A 84 7.63 14.77 2.20
N LYS A 85 8.11 13.56 1.86
CA LYS A 85 8.44 13.22 0.48
C LYS A 85 7.84 11.90 0.01
N ASP A 86 7.00 11.27 0.80
CA ASP A 86 6.57 9.90 0.51
C ASP A 86 5.06 9.77 0.36
N ASP A 87 4.44 10.76 -0.25
CA ASP A 87 3.03 10.69 -0.61
C ASP A 87 2.83 9.71 -1.75
N PHE A 88 1.69 9.07 -1.80
CA PHE A 88 1.46 8.06 -2.83
C PHE A 88 0.00 7.98 -3.26
N PHE A 89 -0.20 7.57 -4.51
CA PHE A 89 -1.54 7.35 -5.06
C PHE A 89 -2.18 6.12 -4.41
N ILE A 90 -3.49 6.15 -4.28
CA ILE A 90 -4.25 5.05 -3.68
C ILE A 90 -5.44 4.70 -4.58
N GLN A 91 -6.12 3.59 -4.25
CA GLN A 91 -7.35 3.23 -4.93
C GLN A 91 -8.38 4.35 -4.73
N GLN A 92 -9.18 4.59 -5.76
CA GLN A 92 -10.15 5.67 -5.70
C GLN A 92 -11.27 5.33 -4.73
N PRO A 93 -11.43 6.10 -3.64
CA PRO A 93 -12.47 5.81 -2.65
C PRO A 93 -13.86 6.19 -3.12
N PHE A 94 -13.95 7.07 -4.14
CA PHE A 94 -15.22 7.55 -4.64
C PHE A 94 -15.25 7.44 -6.15
N GLU A 95 -16.33 6.85 -6.68
CA GLU A 95 -16.49 6.75 -8.12
C GLU A 95 -16.62 8.10 -8.79
N LEU A 96 -17.21 9.05 -8.10
CA LEU A 96 -17.40 10.40 -8.62
C LEU A 96 -16.06 11.10 -8.91
N ASN A 97 -15.04 10.81 -8.14
CA ASN A 97 -13.69 11.32 -8.37
C ASN A 97 -13.21 10.94 -9.77
N ARG A 98 -13.32 9.67 -10.08
CA ARG A 98 -12.88 9.13 -11.36
C ARG A 98 -13.57 9.81 -12.55
N LYS A 99 -14.86 10.07 -12.42
CA LYS A 99 -15.63 10.71 -13.48
C LYS A 99 -15.20 12.15 -13.75
N ASN A 100 -14.66 12.81 -12.74
CA ASN A 100 -14.29 14.22 -12.84
C ASN A 100 -12.81 14.43 -13.13
N GLY A 101 -12.06 13.35 -13.37
CA GLY A 101 -10.64 13.45 -13.68
C GLY A 101 -9.76 13.70 -12.46
N TYR A 102 -10.28 13.43 -11.26
CA TYR A 102 -9.52 13.55 -10.03
C TYR A 102 -9.19 12.18 -9.48
N VAL A 103 -8.07 12.10 -8.77
CA VAL A 103 -7.62 10.87 -8.16
C VAL A 103 -7.24 11.15 -6.71
N ALA A 104 -7.22 10.10 -5.92
CA ALA A 104 -6.89 10.20 -4.51
C ALA A 104 -5.43 9.85 -4.27
N ARG A 105 -4.88 10.50 -3.26
CA ARG A 105 -3.54 10.19 -2.77
C ARG A 105 -3.54 10.25 -1.24
N PHE A 106 -2.56 9.60 -0.64
CA PHE A 106 -2.38 9.64 0.80
C PHE A 106 -1.14 10.47 1.08
N ASP A 107 -1.31 11.57 1.80
CA ASP A 107 -0.22 12.47 2.13
C ASP A 107 0.30 12.15 3.52
N VAL A 108 1.63 12.00 3.63
CA VAL A 108 2.26 11.55 4.88
C VAL A 108 3.18 12.61 5.48
N ASP A 109 2.87 13.87 5.24
CA ASP A 109 3.74 14.95 5.66
C ASP A 109 3.80 15.11 7.19
N SER A 110 4.65 16.05 7.64
CA SER A 110 4.95 16.23 9.04
C SER A 110 3.76 16.65 9.92
N GLY A 111 2.67 17.06 9.31
CA GLY A 111 1.45 17.42 10.03
C GLY A 111 0.58 16.22 10.38
N GLY A 112 0.95 15.05 9.91
CA GLY A 112 0.18 13.84 10.05
C GLY A 112 -0.14 13.24 8.69
N ALA A 113 -0.98 12.22 8.68
CA ALA A 113 -1.36 11.54 7.46
C ALA A 113 -2.76 11.97 7.03
N ASP A 114 -2.91 12.35 5.77
CA ASP A 114 -4.17 12.86 5.23
C ASP A 114 -4.58 12.15 3.96
N LEU A 115 -5.88 11.97 3.80
CA LEU A 115 -6.47 11.52 2.54
C LEU A 115 -6.83 12.75 1.72
N TYR A 116 -6.32 12.83 0.50
CA TYR A 116 -6.62 13.94 -0.40
C TYR A 116 -7.19 13.43 -1.72
N CYS A 117 -8.39 13.84 -2.06
CA CYS A 117 -9.11 13.32 -3.22
C CYS A 117 -9.21 14.30 -4.39
N GLY A 118 -8.55 15.43 -4.31
CA GLY A 118 -8.65 16.48 -5.32
C GLY A 118 -7.47 16.59 -6.27
N CYS A 119 -6.65 15.56 -6.35
CA CYS A 119 -5.49 15.56 -7.25
C CYS A 119 -5.95 15.32 -8.68
N GLY A 120 -5.59 16.21 -9.62
CA GLY A 120 -5.87 15.94 -11.02
C GLY A 120 -5.10 14.73 -11.51
N SER A 121 -5.71 13.92 -12.37
CA SER A 121 -5.06 12.69 -12.85
C SER A 121 -3.82 12.96 -13.68
N GLY A 122 -3.67 14.17 -14.20
CA GLY A 122 -2.49 14.59 -14.95
C GLY A 122 -1.46 15.33 -14.12
N ASP A 123 -1.70 15.51 -12.82
CA ASP A 123 -0.79 16.25 -11.96
C ASP A 123 0.32 15.35 -11.42
N SER A 124 1.50 15.93 -11.27
CA SER A 124 2.64 15.22 -10.71
C SER A 124 3.29 16.09 -9.63
N GLY A 125 4.13 15.48 -8.82
CA GLY A 125 4.86 16.20 -7.80
C GLY A 125 6.08 15.42 -7.36
N SER A 126 7.12 16.13 -6.94
CA SER A 126 8.37 15.51 -6.53
C SER A 126 8.25 14.68 -5.25
N SER A 127 7.18 14.91 -4.49
CA SER A 127 6.92 14.17 -3.25
C SER A 127 5.84 13.10 -3.42
N LEU A 128 5.30 12.95 -4.62
CA LEU A 128 4.18 12.06 -4.90
C LEU A 128 4.62 10.96 -5.84
N GLY A 129 4.46 9.73 -5.41
CA GLY A 129 4.83 8.58 -6.21
C GLY A 129 3.85 7.43 -6.04
N VAL A 130 4.37 6.23 -6.14
CA VAL A 130 3.56 5.03 -6.13
C VAL A 130 4.11 4.04 -5.10
N ARG A 131 3.22 3.32 -4.48
CA ARG A 131 3.51 2.23 -3.55
C ARG A 131 2.53 1.12 -3.85
N PHE A 132 3.03 0.02 -4.37
CA PHE A 132 2.18 -1.10 -4.71
C PHE A 132 1.94 -2.00 -3.50
N VAL A 133 0.86 -2.73 -3.57
CA VAL A 133 0.48 -3.73 -2.59
C VAL A 133 0.12 -5.01 -3.33
N ARG A 134 0.34 -6.13 -2.69
CA ARG A 134 -0.09 -7.42 -3.23
C ARG A 134 -0.61 -8.27 -2.09
N LYS A 135 -1.52 -9.17 -2.41
CA LYS A 135 -2.07 -10.07 -1.41
C LYS A 135 -1.06 -11.16 -1.08
N ILE A 136 -1.00 -11.53 0.18
CA ILE A 136 -0.30 -12.74 0.59
C ILE A 136 -1.26 -13.88 0.29
N SER A 137 -0.90 -14.74 -0.65
CA SER A 137 -1.76 -15.84 -1.09
C SER A 137 -1.82 -16.93 -0.04
N LYS A 138 -3.02 -17.46 0.20
CA LYS A 138 -3.15 -18.58 1.11
C LYS A 138 -2.38 -19.76 0.54
N ALA A 139 -1.57 -20.40 1.37
CA ALA A 139 -0.79 -21.55 0.94
C ALA A 139 -1.72 -22.69 0.59
N LYS A 140 -1.36 -23.42 -0.46
CA LYS A 140 -2.09 -24.65 -0.78
C LYS A 140 -2.01 -25.55 0.41
N SER A 141 -3.09 -26.28 0.62
CA SER A 141 -3.10 -27.22 1.72
C SER A 141 -1.90 -28.12 1.65
N ASP A 142 -1.18 -28.16 2.73
CA ASP A 142 0.06 -28.86 2.76
C ASP A 142 -0.12 -30.25 3.30
N LYS A 143 -1.10 -30.90 2.79
CA LYS A 143 -1.44 -32.23 3.27
C LYS A 143 -0.34 -33.22 3.13
N LYS A 144 0.51 -32.96 2.19
CA LYS A 144 1.60 -33.84 1.98
C LYS A 144 2.86 -33.30 2.56
N ALA A 145 2.82 -32.24 3.19
CA ALA A 145 4.02 -31.72 3.82
C ALA A 145 4.16 -32.32 5.17
#